data_38b67ce8dfbe682f0f2cb6fee2f41004
#
_entry.id   38b67ce8dfbe682f0f2cb6fee2f41004
#
_cell.length_a   1.000
_cell.length_b   1.000
_cell.length_c   1.000
_cell.angle_alpha   90.00
_cell.angle_beta   90.00
_cell.angle_gamma   90.00
#
_symmetry.space_group_name_H-M   'P 1'
#
loop_
_entity.id
_entity.type
_entity.pdbx_description
1 polymer ?
#
loop_
_entity_poly.entity_id
_entity_poly.type
_entity_poly.pdbx_seq_one_letter_code
_entity_poly.pdbx_strand_id
1 'polypeptide(L)'
;HNQSRRQRQMCIRDSANPSFWHSAKRNKSKDLLKTLADSKGMLGLSLYPHHLKNGTNCTLDSFCEMTAQTVEIMGINNVGIGSDLCLFQPDTVVEWMRNGTWAKQKNFGEGSKSKPGFPKQPNWFEDARGFKNLETGLKKIGFSEEETNKILGNNWFNFYKGIN
;
A
#
# COMPACT_ATOMS: atom_id res chain seq x y z
N HIS A 1 24.07 6.14 12.10
CA HIS A 1 22.80 6.75 12.54
C HIS A 1 22.00 7.39 11.41
N ASN A 2 22.63 7.96 10.36
CA ASN A 2 21.92 8.62 9.26
C ASN A 2 21.32 7.65 8.22
N GLN A 3 21.91 6.47 8.00
CA GLN A 3 21.38 5.48 7.06
C GLN A 3 20.06 4.87 7.52
N SER A 4 19.91 4.61 8.83
CA SER A 4 18.68 4.02 9.36
C SER A 4 17.48 4.98 9.31
N ARG A 5 17.72 6.29 9.44
CA ARG A 5 16.68 7.34 9.26
C ARG A 5 16.25 7.48 7.80
N ARG A 6 17.19 7.47 6.85
CA ARG A 6 16.88 7.53 5.41
C ARG A 6 16.14 6.27 4.94
N GLN A 7 16.53 5.10 5.43
CA GLN A 7 15.84 3.85 5.13
C GLN A 7 14.41 3.82 5.68
N ARG A 8 14.19 4.30 6.90
CA ARG A 8 12.83 4.45 7.48
C ARG A 8 11.97 5.43 6.69
N GLN A 9 12.52 6.58 6.29
CA GLN A 9 11.81 7.54 5.44
C GLN A 9 11.48 6.98 4.06
N MET A 10 12.33 6.17 3.44
CA MET A 10 12.02 5.51 2.16
C MET A 10 10.91 4.47 2.31
N CYS A 11 10.88 3.72 3.42
CA CYS A 11 9.83 2.73 3.68
C CYS A 11 8.46 3.36 3.96
N ILE A 12 8.42 4.58 4.52
CA ILE A 12 7.19 5.34 4.77
C ILE A 12 6.61 5.91 3.47
N ARG A 13 7.43 6.15 2.46
CA ARG A 13 7.01 6.81 1.22
C ARG A 13 6.43 5.88 0.17
N ASP A 14 6.76 4.60 0.22
CA ASP A 14 6.34 3.63 -0.79
C ASP A 14 5.32 2.67 -0.21
N SER A 15 4.05 2.92 -0.49
CA SER A 15 3.03 1.90 -0.33
C SER A 15 3.31 0.75 -1.29
N ALA A 16 3.28 -0.47 -0.79
CA ALA A 16 3.59 -1.67 -1.54
C ALA A 16 2.88 -2.89 -0.95
N ASN A 17 2.76 -3.94 -1.74
CA ASN A 17 2.22 -5.22 -1.30
C ASN A 17 3.30 -6.31 -1.33
N PRO A 18 3.05 -7.49 -0.77
CA PRO A 18 3.97 -8.62 -0.89
C PRO A 18 4.07 -9.16 -2.32
N SER A 19 5.29 -9.43 -2.80
CA SER A 19 5.50 -9.99 -4.13
C SER A 19 5.04 -11.45 -4.26
N PHE A 20 4.91 -12.19 -3.16
CA PHE A 20 4.36 -13.54 -3.15
C PHE A 20 2.86 -13.56 -3.49
N TRP A 21 2.15 -12.47 -3.23
CA TRP A 21 0.74 -12.33 -3.55
C TRP A 21 0.51 -11.81 -4.98
N HIS A 22 1.32 -10.83 -5.39
CA HIS A 22 1.31 -10.26 -6.75
C HIS A 22 2.68 -9.70 -7.11
N SER A 23 3.24 -10.11 -8.24
CA SER A 23 4.60 -9.80 -8.68
C SER A 23 4.75 -8.43 -9.35
N ALA A 24 4.06 -7.39 -8.88
CA ALA A 24 4.29 -6.03 -9.37
C ALA A 24 5.69 -5.53 -9.00
N LYS A 25 6.28 -4.67 -9.84
CA LYS A 25 7.66 -4.16 -9.67
C LYS A 25 7.92 -3.50 -8.31
N ARG A 26 6.92 -2.86 -7.72
CA ARG A 26 7.00 -2.20 -6.41
C ARG A 26 6.80 -3.14 -5.24
N ASN A 27 6.18 -4.29 -5.46
CA ASN A 27 5.89 -5.24 -4.39
C ASN A 27 7.17 -5.83 -3.82
N LYS A 28 7.15 -6.14 -2.54
CA LYS A 28 8.34 -6.46 -1.73
C LYS A 28 8.48 -7.96 -1.52
N SER A 29 9.70 -8.45 -1.59
CA SER A 29 9.99 -9.86 -1.27
C SER A 29 9.78 -10.15 0.22
N LYS A 30 9.56 -11.43 0.54
CA LYS A 30 9.40 -11.88 1.93
C LYS A 30 10.60 -11.51 2.81
N ASP A 31 11.81 -11.63 2.26
CA ASP A 31 13.04 -11.29 3.00
C ASP A 31 13.14 -9.80 3.29
N LEU A 32 12.73 -8.95 2.33
CA LEU A 32 12.69 -7.51 2.54
C LEU A 32 11.64 -7.12 3.59
N LEU A 33 10.47 -7.79 3.58
CA LEU A 33 9.45 -7.58 4.60
C LEU A 33 9.94 -7.93 6.01
N LYS A 34 10.66 -9.05 6.16
CA LYS A 34 11.29 -9.44 7.43
C LYS A 34 12.33 -8.41 7.87
N THR A 35 13.23 -8.01 6.97
CA THR A 35 14.26 -6.99 7.26
C THR A 35 13.62 -5.67 7.70
N LEU A 36 12.51 -5.28 7.06
CA LEU A 36 11.76 -4.09 7.43
C LEU A 36 11.18 -4.21 8.85
N ALA A 37 10.58 -5.33 9.17
CA ALA A 37 10.01 -5.60 10.50
C ALA A 37 11.11 -5.61 11.59
N ASP A 38 12.23 -6.28 11.35
CA ASP A 38 13.37 -6.34 12.27
C ASP A 38 13.94 -4.94 12.55
N SER A 39 13.89 -4.06 11.57
CA SER A 39 14.28 -2.65 11.72
C SER A 39 13.22 -1.77 12.40
N LYS A 40 12.11 -2.35 12.86
CA LYS A 40 10.93 -1.63 13.39
C LYS A 40 10.31 -0.66 12.36
N GLY A 41 10.46 -0.98 11.09
CA GLY A 41 9.85 -0.23 10.00
C GLY A 41 8.38 -0.59 9.81
N MET A 42 7.66 0.24 9.04
CA MET A 42 6.26 0.07 8.70
C MET A 42 6.09 -0.24 7.23
N LEU A 43 5.17 -1.14 6.90
CA LEU A 43 4.67 -1.36 5.54
C LEU A 43 3.28 -0.77 5.40
N GLY A 44 3.11 0.16 4.45
CA GLY A 44 1.80 0.60 3.99
C GLY A 44 1.28 -0.33 2.89
N LEU A 45 0.24 -1.08 3.15
CA LEU A 45 -0.40 -1.92 2.14
C LEU A 45 -1.08 -1.04 1.09
N SER A 46 -0.64 -1.16 -0.15
CA SER A 46 -1.11 -0.34 -1.26
C SER A 46 -2.47 -0.81 -1.77
N LEU A 47 -3.35 0.15 -2.00
CA LEU A 47 -4.63 -0.05 -2.67
C LEU A 47 -4.60 0.44 -4.15
N TYR A 48 -3.41 0.82 -4.63
CA TYR A 48 -3.25 1.18 -6.03
C TYR A 48 -3.45 -0.05 -6.92
N PRO A 49 -4.36 -0.01 -7.91
CA PRO A 49 -4.80 -1.21 -8.62
C PRO A 49 -3.68 -2.03 -9.27
N HIS A 50 -2.62 -1.40 -9.77
CA HIS A 50 -1.50 -2.15 -10.36
C HIS A 50 -0.62 -2.87 -9.33
N HIS A 51 -0.77 -2.58 -8.05
CA HIS A 51 -0.11 -3.33 -6.97
C HIS A 51 -0.99 -4.47 -6.44
N LEU A 52 -2.27 -4.51 -6.85
CA LEU A 52 -3.24 -5.48 -6.41
C LEU A 52 -3.28 -6.70 -7.35
N LYS A 53 -3.45 -7.87 -6.78
CA LYS A 53 -3.77 -9.07 -7.54
C LYS A 53 -5.12 -8.87 -8.25
N ASN A 54 -5.15 -9.10 -9.55
CA ASN A 54 -6.29 -8.83 -10.44
C ASN A 54 -6.67 -7.33 -10.59
N GLY A 55 -5.81 -6.40 -10.17
CA GLY A 55 -6.00 -4.96 -10.38
C GLY A 55 -7.31 -4.43 -9.82
N THR A 56 -8.09 -3.73 -10.65
CA THR A 56 -9.44 -3.21 -10.32
C THR A 56 -10.43 -4.29 -9.87
N ASN A 57 -10.22 -5.54 -10.28
CA ASN A 57 -11.07 -6.69 -9.93
C ASN A 57 -10.58 -7.41 -8.65
N CYS A 58 -9.65 -6.83 -7.92
CA CYS A 58 -9.23 -7.37 -6.62
C CYS A 58 -10.42 -7.44 -5.67
N THR A 59 -10.66 -8.59 -5.06
CA THR A 59 -11.71 -8.75 -4.05
C THR A 59 -11.24 -8.30 -2.67
N LEU A 60 -12.16 -7.83 -1.85
CA LEU A 60 -11.88 -7.47 -0.45
C LEU A 60 -11.31 -8.65 0.32
N ASP A 61 -11.90 -9.84 0.18
CA ASP A 61 -11.45 -11.05 0.86
C ASP A 61 -9.99 -11.39 0.50
N SER A 62 -9.62 -11.33 -0.79
CA SER A 62 -8.23 -11.56 -1.22
C SER A 62 -7.25 -10.53 -0.66
N PHE A 63 -7.65 -9.28 -0.55
CA PHE A 63 -6.82 -8.24 0.07
C PHE A 63 -6.66 -8.47 1.58
N CYS A 64 -7.73 -8.83 2.28
CA CYS A 64 -7.68 -9.13 3.70
C CYS A 64 -6.83 -10.37 4.01
N GLU A 65 -6.96 -11.44 3.22
CA GLU A 65 -6.11 -12.64 3.34
C GLU A 65 -4.62 -12.31 3.15
N MET A 66 -4.29 -11.49 2.14
CA MET A 66 -2.93 -11.01 1.94
C MET A 66 -2.45 -10.18 3.14
N THR A 67 -3.32 -9.36 3.71
CA THR A 67 -3.02 -8.58 4.91
C THR A 67 -2.67 -9.51 6.09
N ALA A 68 -3.45 -10.57 6.32
CA ALA A 68 -3.17 -11.56 7.37
C ALA A 68 -1.81 -12.23 7.17
N GLN A 69 -1.51 -12.72 5.96
CA GLN A 69 -0.21 -13.31 5.64
C GLN A 69 0.96 -12.32 5.82
N THR A 70 0.72 -11.03 5.55
CA THR A 70 1.72 -9.99 5.76
C THR A 70 1.96 -9.75 7.25
N VAL A 71 0.90 -9.74 8.05
CA VAL A 71 0.96 -9.64 9.51
C VAL A 71 1.71 -10.82 10.12
N GLU A 72 1.52 -12.05 9.62
CA GLU A 72 2.29 -13.23 10.05
C GLU A 72 3.80 -13.07 9.81
N ILE A 73 4.20 -12.39 8.74
CA ILE A 73 5.61 -12.17 8.39
C ILE A 73 6.22 -11.02 9.20
N MET A 74 5.48 -9.93 9.35
CA MET A 74 6.00 -8.65 9.86
C MET A 74 5.61 -8.36 11.31
N GLY A 75 4.59 -9.04 11.82
CA GLY A 75 3.94 -8.70 13.08
C GLY A 75 2.90 -7.59 12.94
N ILE A 76 1.87 -7.65 13.81
CA ILE A 76 0.70 -6.77 13.76
C ILE A 76 1.04 -5.28 13.88
N ASN A 77 2.12 -4.92 14.54
CA ASN A 77 2.49 -3.52 14.80
C ASN A 77 3.26 -2.86 13.64
N ASN A 78 3.63 -3.62 12.60
CA ASN A 78 4.48 -3.16 11.50
C ASN A 78 3.73 -3.03 10.17
N VAL A 79 2.42 -3.26 10.18
CA VAL A 79 1.56 -3.22 8.99
C VAL A 79 0.49 -2.16 9.14
N GLY A 80 0.26 -1.39 8.09
CA GLY A 80 -0.79 -0.39 8.01
C GLY A 80 -1.30 -0.24 6.59
N ILE A 81 -2.32 0.60 6.38
CA ILE A 81 -2.82 0.90 5.03
C ILE A 81 -2.08 2.11 4.47
N GLY A 82 -1.60 1.99 3.23
CA GLY A 82 -1.05 3.05 2.42
C GLY A 82 -1.87 3.16 1.14
N SER A 83 -3.01 3.87 1.19
CA SER A 83 -4.06 3.76 0.18
C SER A 83 -3.62 4.15 -1.23
N ASP A 84 -2.66 5.05 -1.40
CA ASP A 84 -2.32 5.67 -2.69
C ASP A 84 -3.54 6.25 -3.43
N LEU A 85 -4.57 6.63 -2.68
CA LEU A 85 -5.84 7.09 -3.23
C LEU A 85 -5.67 8.49 -3.84
N CYS A 86 -5.88 8.58 -5.15
CA CYS A 86 -5.84 9.84 -5.90
C CYS A 86 -7.22 10.12 -6.49
N LEU A 87 -8.03 10.91 -5.76
CA LEU A 87 -9.36 11.28 -6.21
C LEU A 87 -9.33 12.60 -6.98
N PHE A 88 -10.22 12.69 -7.97
CA PHE A 88 -10.48 13.94 -8.72
C PHE A 88 -9.26 14.53 -9.44
N GLN A 89 -8.22 13.73 -9.68
CA GLN A 89 -7.08 14.18 -10.46
C GLN A 89 -7.34 13.95 -11.95
N PRO A 90 -7.22 14.99 -12.79
CA PRO A 90 -7.36 14.82 -14.23
C PRO A 90 -6.20 14.01 -14.82
N ASP A 91 -6.43 13.36 -15.95
CA ASP A 91 -5.45 12.55 -16.66
C ASP A 91 -4.14 13.32 -16.96
N THR A 92 -4.24 14.63 -17.18
CA THR A 92 -3.10 15.52 -17.40
C THR A 92 -2.12 15.57 -16.24
N VAL A 93 -2.60 15.46 -14.99
CA VAL A 93 -1.75 15.37 -13.80
C VAL A 93 -0.98 14.05 -13.80
N VAL A 94 -1.65 12.95 -14.12
CA VAL A 94 -1.02 11.62 -14.20
C VAL A 94 0.01 11.59 -15.33
N GLU A 95 -0.32 12.16 -16.47
CA GLU A 95 0.59 12.28 -17.60
C GLU A 95 1.82 13.11 -17.22
N TRP A 96 1.63 14.25 -16.55
CA TRP A 96 2.72 15.07 -16.03
C TRP A 96 3.60 14.33 -15.04
N MET A 97 3.03 13.60 -14.09
CA MET A 97 3.79 12.81 -13.12
C MET A 97 4.67 11.74 -13.79
N ARG A 98 4.18 11.13 -14.87
CA ARG A 98 4.87 10.06 -15.61
C ARG A 98 5.90 10.58 -16.60
N ASN A 99 5.67 11.75 -17.17
CA ASN A 99 6.51 12.34 -18.24
C ASN A 99 7.16 13.65 -17.84
N GLY A 100 7.06 14.06 -16.57
CA GLY A 100 7.55 15.33 -16.07
C GLY A 100 9.08 15.41 -15.99
N THR A 101 9.56 16.48 -15.40
CA THR A 101 10.99 16.86 -15.29
C THR A 101 11.88 15.76 -14.67
N TRP A 102 11.30 14.81 -13.97
CA TRP A 102 12.00 13.71 -13.28
C TRP A 102 12.20 12.47 -14.16
N ALA A 103 11.49 12.34 -15.27
CA ALA A 103 11.59 11.19 -16.16
C ALA A 103 12.57 11.48 -17.28
N LYS A 104 13.64 10.69 -17.41
CA LYS A 104 14.60 10.77 -18.53
C LYS A 104 14.00 10.29 -19.86
N GLN A 105 12.96 9.45 -19.78
CA GLN A 105 12.24 8.92 -20.93
C GLN A 105 10.76 8.94 -20.64
N LYS A 106 9.93 9.06 -21.69
CA LYS A 106 8.48 9.00 -21.57
C LYS A 106 8.06 7.65 -21.01
N ASN A 107 7.55 7.64 -19.79
CA ASN A 107 7.15 6.44 -19.08
C ASN A 107 5.69 6.56 -18.62
N PHE A 108 4.82 5.76 -19.17
CA PHE A 108 3.42 5.67 -18.74
C PHE A 108 3.25 4.82 -17.47
N GLY A 109 4.35 4.31 -16.88
CA GLY A 109 4.30 3.38 -15.76
C GLY A 109 3.54 2.13 -16.17
N GLU A 110 2.47 1.85 -15.46
CA GLU A 110 1.57 0.72 -15.71
C GLU A 110 0.35 1.11 -16.58
N GLY A 111 0.25 2.38 -17.00
CA GLY A 111 -0.71 2.84 -17.99
C GLY A 111 -0.25 2.64 -19.44
N SER A 112 -0.96 3.24 -20.37
CA SER A 112 -0.59 3.27 -21.78
C SER A 112 -0.86 4.65 -22.39
N LYS A 113 -0.37 4.89 -23.61
CA LYS A 113 -0.67 6.12 -24.35
C LYS A 113 -2.17 6.35 -24.53
N SER A 114 -2.94 5.27 -24.69
CA SER A 114 -4.39 5.33 -24.85
C SER A 114 -5.18 5.42 -23.54
N LYS A 115 -4.53 5.14 -22.41
CA LYS A 115 -5.12 5.21 -21.05
C LYS A 115 -4.09 5.77 -20.08
N PRO A 116 -3.77 7.07 -20.17
CA PRO A 116 -2.71 7.69 -19.36
C PRO A 116 -3.13 7.95 -17.92
N GLY A 117 -4.43 7.93 -17.62
CA GLY A 117 -5.02 8.26 -16.32
C GLY A 117 -4.78 7.23 -15.23
N PHE A 118 -5.32 7.49 -14.04
CA PHE A 118 -5.34 6.54 -12.96
C PHE A 118 -6.28 5.36 -13.28
N PRO A 119 -5.89 4.12 -12.95
CA PRO A 119 -6.78 2.99 -13.08
C PRO A 119 -7.97 3.14 -12.11
N LYS A 120 -9.13 2.59 -12.51
CA LYS A 120 -10.31 2.58 -11.64
C LYS A 120 -10.01 1.76 -10.39
N GLN A 121 -10.37 2.28 -9.23
CA GLN A 121 -10.26 1.59 -7.95
C GLN A 121 -11.18 0.36 -7.87
N PRO A 122 -10.86 -0.65 -7.05
CA PRO A 122 -11.80 -1.71 -6.73
C PRO A 122 -13.10 -1.14 -6.14
N ASN A 123 -14.24 -1.75 -6.48
CA ASN A 123 -15.56 -1.27 -6.08
C ASN A 123 -15.78 -1.17 -4.56
N TRP A 124 -15.04 -1.94 -3.77
CA TRP A 124 -15.09 -1.90 -2.32
C TRP A 124 -14.19 -0.79 -1.70
N PHE A 125 -13.36 -0.10 -2.53
CA PHE A 125 -12.48 0.99 -2.09
C PHE A 125 -12.38 2.10 -3.15
N GLU A 126 -13.49 2.65 -3.58
CA GLU A 126 -13.50 3.75 -4.58
C GLU A 126 -13.07 5.09 -3.98
N ASP A 127 -13.30 5.31 -2.70
CA ASP A 127 -12.91 6.50 -1.94
C ASP A 127 -12.65 6.18 -0.45
N ALA A 128 -12.44 7.21 0.37
CA ALA A 128 -12.14 7.04 1.79
C ALA A 128 -13.24 6.30 2.60
N ARG A 129 -14.48 6.25 2.12
CA ARG A 129 -15.56 5.47 2.77
C ARG A 129 -15.28 3.96 2.70
N GLY A 130 -14.46 3.55 1.75
CA GLY A 130 -13.99 2.15 1.63
C GLY A 130 -13.20 1.63 2.84
N PHE A 131 -12.69 2.49 3.72
CA PHE A 131 -12.09 2.04 4.98
C PHE A 131 -13.05 1.25 5.86
N LYS A 132 -14.35 1.53 5.81
CA LYS A 132 -15.36 0.76 6.52
C LYS A 132 -15.49 -0.68 5.98
N ASN A 133 -15.32 -0.85 4.67
CA ASN A 133 -15.31 -2.19 4.07
C ASN A 133 -14.06 -2.97 4.51
N LEU A 134 -12.89 -2.31 4.57
CA LEU A 134 -11.67 -2.91 5.13
C LEU A 134 -11.84 -3.33 6.57
N GLU A 135 -12.42 -2.50 7.42
CA GLU A 135 -12.74 -2.84 8.81
C GLU A 135 -13.57 -4.12 8.89
N THR A 136 -14.66 -4.17 8.12
CA THR A 136 -15.54 -5.33 8.07
C THR A 136 -14.82 -6.58 7.55
N GLY A 137 -14.03 -6.45 6.49
CA GLY A 137 -13.28 -7.55 5.89
C GLY A 137 -12.21 -8.13 6.82
N LEU A 138 -11.46 -7.28 7.52
CA LEU A 138 -10.44 -7.72 8.48
C LEU A 138 -11.08 -8.45 9.68
N LYS A 139 -12.17 -7.92 10.24
CA LYS A 139 -12.90 -8.59 11.31
C LYS A 139 -13.48 -9.94 10.86
N LYS A 140 -13.99 -10.04 9.62
CA LYS A 140 -14.53 -11.28 9.03
C LYS A 140 -13.49 -12.41 8.98
N ILE A 141 -12.22 -12.08 8.69
CA ILE A 141 -11.14 -13.08 8.63
C ILE A 141 -10.46 -13.34 9.98
N GLY A 142 -10.95 -12.74 11.08
CA GLY A 142 -10.56 -13.08 12.44
C GLY A 142 -9.70 -12.05 13.17
N PHE A 143 -9.40 -10.90 12.59
CA PHE A 143 -8.76 -9.82 13.35
C PHE A 143 -9.71 -9.27 14.41
N SER A 144 -9.19 -9.10 15.62
CA SER A 144 -9.91 -8.41 16.71
C SER A 144 -10.12 -6.93 16.35
N GLU A 145 -10.98 -6.25 17.11
CA GLU A 145 -11.19 -4.82 16.94
C GLU A 145 -9.89 -4.02 17.18
N GLU A 146 -9.11 -4.39 18.19
CA GLU A 146 -7.83 -3.75 18.48
C GLU A 146 -6.84 -3.90 17.32
N GLU A 147 -6.67 -5.12 16.79
CA GLU A 147 -5.78 -5.40 15.66
C GLU A 147 -6.23 -4.69 14.39
N THR A 148 -7.53 -4.66 14.13
CA THR A 148 -8.12 -3.92 13.01
C THR A 148 -7.80 -2.43 13.11
N ASN A 149 -7.99 -1.83 14.27
CA ASN A 149 -7.66 -0.41 14.51
C ASN A 149 -6.15 -0.13 14.38
N LYS A 150 -5.29 -1.07 14.77
CA LYS A 150 -3.84 -0.98 14.53
C LYS A 150 -3.53 -0.87 13.04
N ILE A 151 -4.06 -1.79 12.22
CA ILE A 151 -3.83 -1.83 10.77
C ILE A 151 -4.40 -0.57 10.10
N LEU A 152 -5.60 -0.13 10.49
CA LEU A 152 -6.29 0.99 9.86
C LEU A 152 -5.69 2.37 10.19
N GLY A 153 -4.92 2.51 11.28
CA GLY A 153 -4.33 3.80 11.58
C GLY A 153 -3.42 3.88 12.81
N ASN A 154 -3.71 3.15 13.90
CA ASN A 154 -2.97 3.31 15.15
C ASN A 154 -1.48 2.98 15.01
N ASN A 155 -1.11 2.02 14.16
CA ASN A 155 0.28 1.70 13.88
C ASN A 155 1.02 2.88 13.26
N TRP A 156 0.40 3.56 12.29
CA TRP A 156 0.97 4.76 11.69
C TRP A 156 1.13 5.87 12.73
N PHE A 157 0.11 6.12 13.53
CA PHE A 157 0.17 7.12 14.59
C PHE A 157 1.33 6.85 15.56
N ASN A 158 1.45 5.62 16.04
CA ASN A 158 2.51 5.22 16.96
C ASN A 158 3.89 5.29 16.32
N PHE A 159 4.01 4.89 15.05
CA PHE A 159 5.26 4.97 14.30
C PHE A 159 5.74 6.41 14.16
N TYR A 160 4.88 7.34 13.77
CA TYR A 160 5.25 8.76 13.66
C TYR A 160 5.56 9.39 15.01
N LYS A 161 4.83 9.03 16.06
CA LYS A 161 5.12 9.50 17.41
C LYS A 161 6.49 9.04 17.92
N GLY A 162 6.97 7.88 17.52
CA GLY A 162 8.28 7.34 17.88
C GLY A 162 9.46 7.90 17.07
N ILE A 163 9.22 8.75 16.07
CA ILE A 163 10.26 9.38 15.24
C ILE A 163 10.73 10.73 15.82
N ASN A 164 9.99 11.33 16.73
CA ASN A 164 10.31 12.62 17.38
C ASN A 164 11.36 12.48 18.49
#